data_d0ad5f43bc3e52fec8baeeb36457064c
#
_entry.id   d0ad5f43bc3e52fec8baeeb36457064c
#
_cell.length_a   1.000
_cell.length_b   1.000
_cell.length_c   1.000
_cell.angle_alpha   90.00
_cell.angle_beta   90.00
_cell.angle_gamma   90.00
#
_symmetry.space_group_name_H-M   'P 1'
#
loop_
_entity.id
_entity.type
_entity.pdbx_description
1 polymer ?
#
loop_
_entity_poly.entity_id
_entity_poly.type
_entity_poly.pdbx_seq_one_letter_code
_entity_poly.pdbx_strand_id
1 'polypeptide(L)'
;GNSGFLGLPGDATPPSRFVRAAFYRATAPQRATGFETVQQCFHLLNNFDVPIGIEHPEGECPDIPSATQWTSAIDLTNRRVYYKTAYNNPLHRPCADRLR
;
A
#
# COMPACT_ATOMS: atom_id res chain seq x y z
N GLY A 1 -7.38 1.15 23.00
CA GLY A 1 -7.65 -0.28 22.92
C GLY A 1 -8.07 -0.70 21.53
N ASN A 2 -8.34 -1.98 21.40
CA ASN A 2 -8.70 -2.55 20.10
C ASN A 2 -10.03 -2.00 19.56
N SER A 3 -10.90 -1.53 20.42
CA SER A 3 -12.20 -0.99 20.02
C SER A 3 -12.07 0.28 19.17
N GLY A 4 -10.93 0.95 19.19
CA GLY A 4 -10.71 2.14 18.37
C GLY A 4 -10.73 1.88 16.87
N PHE A 5 -10.61 0.62 16.43
CA PHE A 5 -10.67 0.26 15.03
C PHE A 5 -12.08 -0.01 14.52
N LEU A 6 -13.05 -0.14 15.43
CA LEU A 6 -14.43 -0.39 15.03
C LEU A 6 -14.96 0.81 14.26
N GLY A 7 -15.60 0.55 13.12
CA GLY A 7 -16.15 1.58 12.27
C GLY A 7 -15.18 2.26 11.33
N LEU A 8 -13.90 1.89 11.36
CA LEU A 8 -12.94 2.42 10.39
C LEU A 8 -13.27 1.83 9.02
N PRO A 9 -13.51 2.68 7.98
CA PRO A 9 -13.92 2.16 6.68
C PRO A 9 -12.82 1.37 6.01
N GLY A 10 -13.16 0.21 5.48
CA GLY A 10 -12.17 -0.73 4.93
C GLY A 10 -12.16 -0.88 3.43
N ASP A 11 -13.05 -0.19 2.70
CA ASP A 11 -13.09 -0.33 1.26
C ASP A 11 -11.99 0.47 0.55
N ALA A 12 -11.86 0.29 -0.76
CA ALA A 12 -10.80 0.89 -1.55
C ALA A 12 -11.17 2.23 -2.18
N THR A 13 -12.31 2.82 -1.81
CA THR A 13 -12.71 4.12 -2.35
C THR A 13 -11.84 5.25 -1.79
N PRO A 14 -11.69 6.36 -2.54
CA PRO A 14 -10.90 7.49 -2.07
C PRO A 14 -11.29 8.04 -0.70
N PRO A 15 -12.58 8.27 -0.39
CA PRO A 15 -12.94 8.76 0.94
C PRO A 15 -12.52 7.81 2.07
N SER A 16 -12.73 6.52 1.88
CA SER A 16 -12.37 5.53 2.90
C SER A 16 -10.86 5.45 3.09
N ARG A 17 -10.10 5.53 2.01
CA ARG A 17 -8.64 5.53 2.07
C ARG A 17 -8.12 6.77 2.78
N PHE A 18 -8.71 7.92 2.52
CA PHE A 18 -8.34 9.15 3.21
C PHE A 18 -8.55 9.04 4.71
N VAL A 19 -9.70 8.54 5.13
CA VAL A 19 -10.02 8.39 6.55
C VAL A 19 -9.02 7.46 7.23
N ARG A 20 -8.72 6.31 6.61
CA ARG A 20 -7.73 5.39 7.17
C ARG A 20 -6.34 6.02 7.26
N ALA A 21 -5.93 6.72 6.21
CA ALA A 21 -4.62 7.37 6.19
C ALA A 21 -4.51 8.41 7.30
N ALA A 22 -5.54 9.22 7.48
CA ALA A 22 -5.57 10.23 8.55
C ALA A 22 -5.49 9.58 9.93
N PHE A 23 -6.23 8.49 10.13
CA PHE A 23 -6.20 7.77 11.41
C PHE A 23 -4.82 7.17 11.67
N TYR A 24 -4.26 6.46 10.70
CA TYR A 24 -2.94 5.85 10.87
C TYR A 24 -1.86 6.89 11.10
N ARG A 25 -1.91 8.00 10.38
CA ARG A 25 -0.94 9.07 10.57
C ARG A 25 -1.04 9.67 11.98
N ALA A 26 -2.25 9.90 12.45
CA ALA A 26 -2.48 10.50 13.76
C ALA A 26 -2.06 9.60 14.92
N THR A 27 -2.13 8.28 14.72
CA THR A 27 -1.83 7.31 15.78
C THR A 27 -0.42 6.72 15.68
N ALA A 28 0.31 6.98 14.61
CA ALA A 28 1.65 6.43 14.44
C ALA A 28 2.63 7.05 15.46
N PRO A 29 3.43 6.23 16.13
CA PRO A 29 4.41 6.75 17.06
C PRO A 29 5.58 7.40 16.33
N GLN A 30 6.19 8.39 16.99
CA GLN A 30 7.42 8.98 16.49
C GLN A 30 8.54 7.97 16.60
N ARG A 31 9.32 7.80 15.53
CA ARG A 31 10.44 6.87 15.53
C ARG A 31 11.75 7.60 15.77
N ALA A 32 12.75 6.87 16.29
CA ALA A 32 14.01 7.48 16.70
C ALA A 32 14.94 7.78 15.53
N THR A 33 14.89 6.99 14.45
CA THR A 33 15.81 7.14 13.31
C THR A 33 15.05 7.31 12.02
N GLY A 34 15.74 7.85 10.99
CA GLY A 34 15.15 7.97 9.66
C GLY A 34 14.78 6.63 9.05
N PHE A 35 15.62 5.62 9.26
CA PHE A 35 15.35 4.27 8.74
C PHE A 35 14.10 3.67 9.38
N GLU A 36 13.97 3.78 10.70
CA GLU A 36 12.77 3.30 11.38
C GLU A 36 11.52 4.04 10.92
N THR A 37 11.64 5.34 10.67
CA THR A 37 10.54 6.14 10.17
C THR A 37 10.11 5.67 8.78
N VAL A 38 11.07 5.38 7.89
CA VAL A 38 10.77 4.86 6.55
C VAL A 38 10.09 3.50 6.64
N GLN A 39 10.56 2.61 7.52
CA GLN A 39 9.91 1.32 7.73
C GLN A 39 8.47 1.50 8.20
N GLN A 40 8.23 2.42 9.13
CA GLN A 40 6.89 2.71 9.61
C GLN A 40 6.01 3.23 8.47
N CYS A 41 6.52 4.11 7.62
CA CYS A 41 5.79 4.59 6.47
C CYS A 41 5.35 3.45 5.56
N PHE A 42 6.22 2.50 5.26
CA PHE A 42 5.84 1.36 4.44
C PHE A 42 4.80 0.46 5.11
N HIS A 43 4.90 0.28 6.42
CA HIS A 43 3.86 -0.47 7.15
C HIS A 43 2.49 0.21 7.04
N LEU A 44 2.45 1.54 7.16
CA LEU A 44 1.20 2.27 6.99
C LEU A 44 0.69 2.15 5.57
N LEU A 45 1.56 2.32 4.58
CA LEU A 45 1.17 2.30 3.17
C LEU A 45 0.76 0.93 2.69
N ASN A 46 1.24 -0.14 3.33
CA ASN A 46 0.80 -1.51 2.99
C ASN A 46 -0.71 -1.70 3.17
N ASN A 47 -1.34 -0.91 4.01
CA ASN A 47 -2.80 -0.97 4.17
C ASN A 47 -3.56 -0.46 2.96
N PHE A 48 -2.88 0.15 2.01
CA PHE A 48 -3.49 0.73 0.82
C PHE A 48 -3.10 -0.01 -0.45
N ASP A 49 -2.38 -1.11 -0.32
CA ASP A 49 -2.06 -1.96 -1.47
C ASP A 49 -3.34 -2.55 -2.05
N VAL A 50 -3.48 -2.44 -3.36
CA VAL A 50 -4.61 -3.00 -4.10
C VAL A 50 -4.11 -4.25 -4.83
N PRO A 51 -4.58 -5.43 -4.44
CA PRO A 51 -4.16 -6.67 -5.13
C PRO A 51 -4.81 -6.77 -6.51
N ILE A 52 -4.14 -7.49 -7.39
CA ILE A 52 -4.69 -7.79 -8.71
C ILE A 52 -6.00 -8.56 -8.54
N GLY A 53 -7.02 -8.13 -9.27
CA GLY A 53 -8.31 -8.81 -9.31
C GLY A 53 -9.39 -8.16 -8.45
N ILE A 54 -9.03 -7.30 -7.51
CA ILE A 54 -10.02 -6.72 -6.60
C ILE A 54 -10.98 -5.77 -7.34
N GLU A 55 -10.48 -5.09 -8.37
CA GLU A 55 -11.28 -4.16 -9.18
C GLU A 55 -11.68 -4.74 -10.53
N HIS A 56 -11.25 -5.97 -10.81
CA HIS A 56 -11.58 -6.67 -12.05
C HIS A 56 -12.10 -8.05 -11.70
N PRO A 57 -13.30 -8.41 -12.16
CA PRO A 57 -13.87 -9.73 -11.90
C PRO A 57 -12.97 -10.86 -12.40
N GLU A 58 -13.19 -12.04 -11.85
CA GLU A 58 -12.51 -13.24 -12.29
C GLU A 58 -12.70 -13.43 -13.80
N GLY A 59 -11.64 -13.77 -14.48
CA GLY A 59 -11.64 -13.94 -15.93
C GLY A 59 -11.22 -12.71 -16.71
N GLU A 60 -11.21 -11.54 -16.09
CA GLU A 60 -10.71 -10.34 -16.72
C GLU A 60 -9.23 -10.15 -16.39
N CYS A 61 -8.44 -9.79 -17.41
CA CYS A 61 -7.00 -9.66 -17.26
C CYS A 61 -6.50 -8.55 -18.17
N PRO A 62 -6.67 -7.28 -17.78
CA PRO A 62 -6.23 -6.16 -18.61
C PRO A 62 -4.70 -6.15 -18.74
N ASP A 63 -4.19 -5.48 -19.76
CA ASP A 63 -2.76 -5.35 -20.01
C ASP A 63 -2.04 -4.73 -18.81
N ILE A 64 -2.67 -3.72 -18.20
CA ILE A 64 -2.17 -3.09 -16.98
C ILE A 64 -3.21 -3.33 -15.90
N PRO A 65 -2.96 -4.25 -14.96
CA PRO A 65 -3.94 -4.54 -13.91
C PRO A 65 -4.18 -3.33 -13.01
N SER A 66 -5.43 -3.17 -12.56
CA SER A 66 -5.77 -2.19 -11.51
C SER A 66 -5.28 -2.74 -10.18
N ALA A 67 -4.04 -2.46 -9.88
CA ALA A 67 -3.38 -2.91 -8.65
C ALA A 67 -2.26 -1.94 -8.32
N THR A 68 -1.80 -1.98 -7.08
CA THR A 68 -0.67 -1.17 -6.67
C THR A 68 0.59 -1.66 -7.38
N GLN A 69 1.17 -0.81 -8.20
CA GLN A 69 2.35 -1.13 -8.99
C GLN A 69 3.65 -0.86 -8.23
N TRP A 70 3.68 0.23 -7.48
CA TRP A 70 4.82 0.55 -6.63
C TRP A 70 4.36 1.41 -5.46
N THR A 71 5.19 1.44 -4.43
CA THR A 71 5.03 2.29 -3.27
C THR A 71 6.37 2.95 -2.99
N SER A 72 6.36 4.25 -2.75
CA SER A 72 7.59 4.98 -2.48
C SER A 72 7.49 5.78 -1.19
N ALA A 73 8.65 6.02 -0.57
CA ALA A 73 8.79 6.90 0.58
C ALA A 73 10.01 7.77 0.36
N ILE A 74 9.88 9.06 0.65
CA ILE A 74 10.95 10.03 0.45
C ILE A 74 11.41 10.54 1.81
N ASP A 75 12.70 10.39 2.08
CA ASP A 75 13.35 10.94 3.25
C ASP A 75 13.96 12.28 2.85
N LEU A 76 13.28 13.36 3.18
CA LEU A 76 13.71 14.71 2.79
C LEU A 76 15.00 15.14 3.51
N THR A 77 15.17 14.72 4.74
CA THR A 77 16.34 15.10 5.53
C THR A 77 17.63 14.52 4.96
N ASN A 78 17.60 13.24 4.62
CA ASN A 78 18.78 12.53 4.09
C ASN A 78 18.79 12.44 2.57
N ARG A 79 17.79 13.00 1.90
CA ARG A 79 17.66 13.03 0.45
C ARG A 79 17.72 11.64 -0.17
N ARG A 80 16.92 10.72 0.38
CA ARG A 80 16.84 9.33 -0.09
C ARG A 80 15.44 9.00 -0.53
N VAL A 81 15.34 8.19 -1.57
CA VAL A 81 14.07 7.65 -2.04
C VAL A 81 14.09 6.15 -1.85
N TYR A 82 13.08 5.64 -1.19
CA TYR A 82 12.89 4.20 -0.99
C TYR A 82 11.66 3.78 -1.78
N TYR A 83 11.71 2.62 -2.41
CA TYR A 83 10.55 2.14 -3.13
C TYR A 83 10.50 0.61 -3.13
N LYS A 84 9.30 0.09 -3.32
CA LYS A 84 9.07 -1.31 -3.60
C LYS A 84 8.07 -1.41 -4.73
N THR A 85 8.11 -2.50 -5.48
CA THR A 85 7.22 -2.73 -6.60
C THR A 85 6.37 -3.97 -6.35
N ALA A 86 5.30 -4.10 -7.14
CA ALA A 86 4.45 -5.29 -7.12
C ALA A 86 5.23 -6.56 -7.52
N TYR A 87 6.32 -6.39 -8.25
CA TYR A 87 7.06 -7.51 -8.85
C TYR A 87 8.28 -7.93 -8.03
N ASN A 88 8.50 -7.33 -6.86
CA ASN A 88 9.52 -7.81 -5.93
C ASN A 88 9.14 -9.14 -5.29
N ASN A 89 7.87 -9.50 -5.38
CA ASN A 89 7.35 -10.77 -4.88
C ASN A 89 7.52 -11.84 -5.97
N PRO A 90 8.17 -12.98 -5.68
CA PRO A 90 8.38 -14.03 -6.68
C PRO A 90 7.13 -14.88 -6.99
N LEU A 91 6.00 -14.61 -6.35
CA LEU A 91 4.80 -15.39 -6.58
C LEU A 91 4.32 -15.28 -8.02
N HIS A 92 3.99 -16.43 -8.60
CA HIS A 92 3.45 -16.51 -9.94
C HIS A 92 2.04 -15.91 -9.99
N ARG A 93 1.74 -15.17 -11.06
CA ARG A 93 0.43 -14.57 -11.26
C ARG A 93 -0.09 -14.91 -12.65
N PRO A 94 -1.32 -15.44 -12.75
CA PRO A 94 -1.89 -15.81 -14.05
C PRO A 94 -1.89 -14.67 -15.06
N CYS A 95 -2.22 -13.46 -14.63
CA CYS A 95 -2.24 -12.31 -15.55
C CYS A 95 -0.85 -11.92 -16.01
N ALA A 96 0.19 -12.18 -15.22
CA ALA A 96 1.55 -11.85 -15.59
C ALA A 96 2.03 -12.63 -16.80
N ASP A 97 1.55 -13.87 -16.98
CA ASP A 97 1.92 -14.68 -18.13
C ASP A 97 1.42 -14.08 -19.43
N ARG A 98 0.31 -13.35 -19.39
CA ARG A 98 -0.27 -12.73 -20.57
C ARG A 98 0.44 -11.44 -20.97
N LEU A 99 1.23 -10.87 -20.07
CA LEU A 99 1.93 -9.61 -20.29
C LEU A 99 3.33 -9.81 -20.86
N ARG A 100 3.75 -11.06 -20.98
CA ARG A 100 5.08 -11.39 -21.49
C ARG A 100 5.17 -11.25 -23.00
#